data_4ef56ae9be32a36e682bd59593cdeb93
#
_entry.id   4ef56ae9be32a36e682bd59593cdeb93
#
_cell.length_a   1.000
_cell.length_b   1.000
_cell.length_c   1.000
_cell.angle_alpha   90.00
_cell.angle_beta   90.00
_cell.angle_gamma   90.00
#
_symmetry.space_group_name_H-M   'P 1'
#
loop_
_entity.id
_entity.type
_entity.pdbx_description
1 polymer ?
#
loop_
_entity_poly.entity_id
_entity_poly.type
_entity_poly.pdbx_seq_one_letter_code
_entity_poly.pdbx_strand_id
1 'polypeptide(L)'
;MGRSASPPRVAPVAFVYLLRCADGSLYCGWTVDVDRRVAAHNAGRASRYTARRLPVELAASWELESTSAARRLEWRIKQLTRREKLALLAGGPLPAET
;
A
#
# COMPACT_ATOMS: atom_id res chain seq x y z
N MET A 1 -21.20 -28.51 -22.37
CA MET A 1 -21.38 -27.87 -21.85
C MET A 1 -20.63 -27.03 -21.51
N GLY A 2 -20.46 -26.44 -21.79
CA GLY A 2 -19.54 -25.67 -21.63
C GLY A 2 -19.71 -24.69 -20.64
N ARG A 3 -19.00 -24.55 -19.81
CA ARG A 3 -19.10 -23.64 -19.02
C ARG A 3 -18.49 -22.49 -19.53
N SER A 4 -19.08 -21.44 -19.60
CA SER A 4 -18.44 -20.32 -20.01
C SER A 4 -17.49 -19.98 -18.95
N ALA A 5 -16.31 -20.07 -19.22
CA ALA A 5 -15.29 -19.68 -18.31
C ALA A 5 -15.21 -18.18 -18.32
N SER A 6 -15.25 -17.57 -17.17
CA SER A 6 -14.91 -16.17 -17.07
C SER A 6 -13.47 -16.00 -17.49
N PRO A 7 -13.11 -14.90 -18.15
CA PRO A 7 -11.72 -14.65 -18.43
C PRO A 7 -10.95 -14.60 -17.12
N PRO A 8 -9.72 -15.11 -17.09
CA PRO A 8 -8.94 -15.03 -15.85
C PRO A 8 -8.74 -13.60 -15.43
N ARG A 9 -8.86 -13.36 -14.15
CA ARG A 9 -8.51 -12.07 -13.61
C ARG A 9 -7.05 -11.82 -13.89
N VAL A 10 -6.76 -10.62 -14.30
CA VAL A 10 -5.37 -10.21 -14.39
C VAL A 10 -4.85 -10.14 -12.97
N ALA A 11 -3.80 -10.89 -12.69
CA ALA A 11 -3.20 -10.87 -11.37
C ALA A 11 -2.61 -9.48 -11.10
N PRO A 12 -2.73 -8.98 -9.88
CA PRO A 12 -2.10 -7.70 -9.55
C PRO A 12 -0.60 -7.83 -9.67
N VAL A 13 0.04 -6.77 -10.19
CA VAL A 13 1.48 -6.74 -10.38
C VAL A 13 2.16 -6.02 -9.23
N ALA A 14 1.47 -5.08 -8.62
CA ALA A 14 2.06 -4.25 -7.58
C ALA A 14 0.98 -3.81 -6.59
N PHE A 15 1.44 -3.30 -5.46
CA PHE A 15 0.57 -2.88 -4.38
C PHE A 15 1.08 -1.59 -3.80
N VAL A 16 0.16 -0.73 -3.41
CA VAL A 16 0.47 0.40 -2.54
C VAL A 16 -0.01 0.03 -1.15
N TYR A 17 0.75 0.37 -0.13
CA TYR A 17 0.43 0.01 1.24
C TYR A 17 0.61 1.19 2.18
N LEU A 18 -0.18 1.19 3.26
CA LEU A 18 0.01 2.09 4.38
C LEU A 18 0.34 1.25 5.61
N LEU A 19 1.41 1.63 6.29
CA LEU A 19 1.82 1.01 7.54
C LEU A 19 1.51 1.96 8.69
N ARG A 20 1.03 1.40 9.80
CA ARG A 20 0.95 2.15 11.04
C ARG A 20 2.19 1.83 11.85
N CYS A 21 2.92 2.86 12.21
CA CYS A 21 4.15 2.72 13.00
C CYS A 21 3.82 2.73 14.50
N ALA A 22 4.80 2.34 15.31
CA ALA A 22 4.62 2.27 16.76
C ALA A 22 4.23 3.60 17.37
N ASP A 23 4.69 4.70 16.80
CA ASP A 23 4.35 6.05 17.27
C ASP A 23 3.01 6.58 16.72
N GLY A 24 2.28 5.74 15.99
CA GLY A 24 1.00 6.13 15.40
C GLY A 24 1.11 6.81 14.05
N SER A 25 2.31 7.09 13.58
CA SER A 25 2.46 7.72 12.26
C SER A 25 2.15 6.70 11.15
N LEU A 26 1.88 7.21 9.97
CA LEU A 26 1.54 6.40 8.80
C LEU A 26 2.63 6.52 7.75
N TYR A 27 3.06 5.39 7.20
CA TYR A 27 4.07 5.34 6.16
C TYR A 27 3.46 4.73 4.90
N CYS A 28 3.65 5.36 3.76
CA CYS A 28 3.14 4.88 2.48
C CYS A 28 4.30 4.39 1.61
N GLY A 29 4.11 3.24 0.97
CA GLY A 29 5.08 2.71 0.02
C GLY A 29 4.39 1.88 -1.03
N TRP A 30 5.17 1.34 -1.97
CA TRP A 30 4.67 0.38 -2.94
C TRP A 30 5.62 -0.80 -3.01
N THR A 31 5.09 -1.96 -3.42
CA THR A 31 5.89 -3.18 -3.52
C THR A 31 5.18 -4.18 -4.43
N VAL A 32 5.90 -5.20 -4.85
CA VAL A 32 5.31 -6.34 -5.55
C VAL A 32 4.93 -7.48 -4.59
N ASP A 33 5.37 -7.41 -3.34
CA ASP A 33 5.10 -8.45 -2.34
C ASP A 33 4.94 -7.78 -0.97
N VAL A 34 3.68 -7.61 -0.55
CA VAL A 34 3.36 -6.87 0.67
C VAL A 34 3.92 -7.56 1.91
N ASP A 35 3.71 -8.86 2.04
CA ASP A 35 4.14 -9.57 3.26
C ASP A 35 5.65 -9.50 3.43
N ARG A 36 6.37 -9.70 2.35
CA ARG A 36 7.83 -9.64 2.37
C ARG A 36 8.32 -8.23 2.70
N ARG A 37 7.66 -7.22 2.16
CA ARG A 37 8.03 -5.83 2.40
C ARG A 37 7.75 -5.43 3.85
N VAL A 38 6.62 -5.85 4.42
CA VAL A 38 6.32 -5.56 5.82
C VAL A 38 7.37 -6.22 6.72
N ALA A 39 7.75 -7.47 6.41
CA ALA A 39 8.80 -8.15 7.17
C ALA A 39 10.13 -7.39 7.08
N ALA A 40 10.46 -6.85 5.89
CA ALA A 40 11.69 -6.07 5.72
C ALA A 40 11.65 -4.78 6.53
N HIS A 41 10.48 -4.11 6.58
CA HIS A 41 10.32 -2.93 7.42
C HIS A 41 10.57 -3.27 8.90
N ASN A 42 9.96 -4.35 9.38
CA ASN A 42 10.10 -4.74 10.78
C ASN A 42 11.50 -5.26 11.10
N ALA A 43 12.27 -5.65 10.09
CA ALA A 43 13.68 -5.98 10.27
C ALA A 43 14.59 -4.76 10.20
N GLY A 44 14.02 -3.57 10.02
CA GLY A 44 14.79 -2.33 9.99
C GLY A 44 15.52 -2.09 8.67
N ARG A 45 15.17 -2.79 7.60
CA ARG A 45 15.92 -2.77 6.35
C ARG A 45 15.23 -2.07 5.19
N ALA A 46 13.97 -1.66 5.34
CA ALA A 46 13.23 -1.14 4.19
C ALA A 46 13.23 0.39 4.11
N SER A 47 13.29 1.08 5.23
CA SER A 47 13.18 2.53 5.25
C SER A 47 13.77 3.06 6.54
N ARG A 48 14.47 4.17 6.48
CA ARG A 48 14.96 4.84 7.68
C ARG A 48 13.83 5.34 8.55
N TYR A 49 12.76 5.80 7.90
CA TYR A 49 11.60 6.31 8.62
C TYR A 49 11.00 5.23 9.52
N THR A 50 10.72 4.06 8.96
CA THR A 50 10.09 2.99 9.72
C THR A 50 11.06 2.32 10.69
N ALA A 51 12.36 2.26 10.34
CA ALA A 51 13.36 1.62 11.20
C ALA A 51 13.45 2.27 12.58
N ARG A 52 13.06 3.53 12.69
CA ARG A 52 13.07 4.27 13.97
C ARG A 52 11.71 4.25 14.67
N ARG A 53 10.74 3.56 14.10
CA ARG A 53 9.35 3.58 14.59
C ARG A 53 8.75 2.18 14.64
N LEU A 54 9.61 1.18 14.90
CA LEU A 54 9.18 -0.21 14.94
C LEU A 54 8.46 -0.53 16.24
N PRO A 55 7.58 -1.50 16.24
CA PRO A 55 7.15 -2.29 15.09
C PRO A 55 6.15 -1.55 14.23
N VAL A 56 6.06 -1.95 12.97
CA VAL A 56 5.02 -1.45 12.08
C VAL A 56 4.04 -2.57 11.78
N GLU A 57 2.80 -2.18 11.43
CA GLU A 57 1.80 -3.14 11.01
C GLU A 57 1.12 -2.63 9.74
N LEU A 58 0.65 -3.55 8.93
CA LEU A 58 -0.07 -3.20 7.72
C LEU A 58 -1.45 -2.68 8.08
N ALA A 59 -1.73 -1.43 7.70
CA ALA A 59 -3.02 -0.81 7.95
C ALA A 59 -3.96 -0.94 6.75
N ALA A 60 -3.41 -0.88 5.54
CA ALA A 60 -4.20 -1.06 4.31
C ALA A 60 -3.27 -1.32 3.14
N SER A 61 -3.80 -1.97 2.10
CA SER A 61 -3.08 -2.11 0.83
C SER A 61 -4.08 -2.10 -0.32
N TRP A 62 -3.60 -1.71 -1.48
CA TRP A 62 -4.40 -1.63 -2.71
C TRP A 62 -3.64 -2.29 -3.84
N GLU A 63 -4.36 -3.09 -4.63
CA GLU A 63 -3.80 -3.83 -5.76
C GLU A 63 -3.78 -2.95 -7.00
N LEU A 64 -2.67 -2.95 -7.72
CA LEU A 64 -2.53 -2.22 -8.96
C LEU A 64 -2.07 -3.18 -10.06
N GLU A 65 -2.45 -2.86 -11.28
CA GLU A 65 -2.15 -3.73 -12.43
C GLU A 65 -0.76 -3.50 -13.00
N SER A 66 -0.05 -2.48 -12.53
CA SER A 66 1.32 -2.20 -13.00
C SER A 66 2.11 -1.47 -11.92
N THR A 67 3.44 -1.56 -12.05
CA THR A 67 4.32 -0.82 -11.14
C THR A 67 4.19 0.68 -11.37
N SER A 68 3.96 1.11 -12.61
CA SER A 68 3.73 2.53 -12.89
C SER A 68 2.49 3.05 -12.17
N ALA A 69 1.39 2.28 -12.22
CA ALA A 69 0.18 2.66 -11.52
C ALA A 69 0.41 2.74 -10.01
N ALA A 70 1.16 1.78 -9.46
CA ALA A 70 1.45 1.78 -8.03
C ALA A 70 2.28 3.01 -7.64
N ARG A 71 3.29 3.35 -8.44
CA ARG A 71 4.13 4.51 -8.15
C ARG A 71 3.33 5.81 -8.20
N ARG A 72 2.42 5.94 -9.17
CA ARG A 72 1.56 7.13 -9.24
C ARG A 72 0.62 7.23 -8.05
N LEU A 73 0.02 6.11 -7.64
CA LEU A 73 -0.87 6.10 -6.49
C LEU A 73 -0.10 6.40 -5.19
N GLU A 74 1.07 5.79 -5.03
CA GLU A 74 1.93 6.08 -3.87
C GLU A 74 2.21 7.58 -3.78
N TRP A 75 2.57 8.19 -4.90
CA TRP A 75 2.86 9.62 -4.92
C TRP A 75 1.65 10.44 -4.48
N ARG A 76 0.47 10.10 -5.00
CA ARG A 76 -0.75 10.83 -4.63
C ARG A 76 -1.09 10.66 -3.15
N ILE A 77 -0.96 9.45 -2.63
CA ILE A 77 -1.24 9.21 -1.21
C ILE A 77 -0.26 9.98 -0.32
N LYS A 78 1.00 10.05 -0.72
CA LYS A 78 2.00 10.80 0.04
C LYS A 78 1.70 12.30 0.12
N GLN A 79 0.92 12.84 -0.81
CA GLN A 79 0.51 14.25 -0.77
C GLN A 79 -0.65 14.51 0.19
N LEU A 80 -1.31 13.46 0.65
CA LEU A 80 -2.47 13.61 1.53
C LEU A 80 -2.05 14.02 2.94
N THR A 81 -2.93 14.75 3.60
CA THR A 81 -2.75 15.05 5.02
C THR A 81 -2.97 13.78 5.83
N ARG A 82 -2.57 13.81 7.10
CA ARG A 82 -2.83 12.70 8.00
C ARG A 82 -4.33 12.38 8.07
N ARG A 83 -5.17 13.40 8.19
CA ARG A 83 -6.62 13.21 8.23
C ARG A 83 -7.13 12.48 6.99
N GLU A 84 -6.62 12.85 5.82
CA GLU A 84 -7.02 12.23 4.57
C GLU A 84 -6.54 10.78 4.49
N LYS A 85 -5.34 10.50 4.98
CA LYS A 85 -4.84 9.12 5.04
C LYS A 85 -5.68 8.28 5.98
N LEU A 86 -6.08 8.83 7.12
CA LEU A 86 -6.96 8.11 8.05
C LEU A 86 -8.32 7.82 7.43
N ALA A 87 -8.82 8.72 6.59
CA ALA A 87 -10.06 8.47 5.86
C ALA A 87 -9.93 7.27 4.91
N LEU A 88 -8.76 7.09 4.28
CA LEU A 88 -8.51 5.90 3.47
C LEU A 88 -8.60 4.63 4.29
N LEU A 89 -8.05 4.64 5.51
CA LEU A 89 -8.10 3.47 6.39
C LEU A 89 -9.53 3.15 6.81
N ALA A 90 -10.40 4.14 6.82
CA ALA A 90 -11.81 3.96 7.16
C ALA A 90 -12.65 3.52 5.93
N GLY A 91 -12.00 3.27 4.79
CA GLY A 91 -12.71 2.82 3.59
C GLY A 91 -13.05 3.93 2.64
N GLY A 92 -12.51 5.12 2.83
CA GLY A 92 -12.76 6.23 1.91
C GLY A 92 -12.15 6.01 0.53
N PRO A 93 -12.58 6.79 -0.47
CA PRO A 93 -12.09 6.60 -1.83
C PRO A 93 -10.63 7.00 -1.97
N LEU A 94 -9.95 6.32 -2.90
CA LEU A 94 -8.58 6.68 -3.25
C LEU A 94 -8.55 8.06 -3.91
N PRO A 95 -7.40 8.79 -3.78
CA PRO A 95 -7.30 10.09 -4.44
C PRO A 95 -7.43 9.95 -5.93
N ALA A 96 -8.17 10.87 -6.52
CA ALA A 96 -8.43 10.84 -7.95
C ALA A 96 -7.15 11.10 -8.74
N GLU A 97 -7.09 10.49 -9.92
CA GLU A 97 -6.04 10.78 -10.86
C GLU A 97 -6.36 12.09 -11.54
N THR A 98 -5.42 13.01 -11.58
CA THR A 98 -5.62 14.30 -12.25
C THR A 98 -4.91 14.32 -13.58
#